data_c8a1b4e252e6fda3edb8b2dfa7bba2ca
#
_entry.id   c8a1b4e252e6fda3edb8b2dfa7bba2ca
#
_cell.length_a   1.000
_cell.length_b   1.000
_cell.length_c   1.000
_cell.angle_alpha   90.00
_cell.angle_beta   90.00
_cell.angle_gamma   90.00
#
_symmetry.space_group_name_H-M   'P 1'
#
loop_
_entity.id
_entity.type
_entity.pdbx_description
1 polymer ?
#
loop_
_entity_poly.entity_id
_entity_poly.type
_entity_poly.pdbx_seq_one_letter_code
_entity_poly.pdbx_strand_id
1 'polypeptide(L)'
;MSFTNILKSAVIAAVSLQLFSGISLADSPKYTVDSSNYMQHADKLTEGQIKAFESYSDYRIDVYESSAECKLTDAVRAASTNNATMINSNEGLEGYTVGAKPFPNPTEAQHYIWNHRTAPHYNGSLHRTLTAYIVKSDGSFTVGQGDNYIEAPNALNSPLRGNVDPNLYVLYMVKNMSPARIAGTLTMLHDFYDAAVQPRKAWQYSPATRRVRRAPDVNYDSFVDQTGGLATIDSYNMFSGAQDRFDWSIEGEKTMLVPHANYALSEVGAADKILSSRHFVDPSLYRYEERNVVIVKATLKEGSRHIFPKQMMYVATDEHNGIMIRDHYDGQGSLVKHQVGSRRVDGSGVCQFNGEQTIDFATRSFVIQNTLGPGHDD
;
A
#
# COMPACT_ATOMS: atom_id res chain seq x y z
N MET A 1 -44.86 -34.89 -57.63
CA MET A 1 -46.07 -34.11 -57.38
C MET A 1 -46.02 -33.72 -55.92
N SER A 2 -45.84 -32.62 -55.70
CA SER A 2 -46.33 -31.33 -55.25
C SER A 2 -45.50 -30.75 -54.10
N PHE A 3 -45.00 -29.62 -54.35
CA PHE A 3 -44.31 -28.74 -53.40
C PHE A 3 -45.32 -28.12 -52.43
N THR A 4 -45.04 -28.06 -51.17
CA THR A 4 -45.71 -27.18 -50.28
C THR A 4 -44.72 -26.48 -49.32
N ASN A 5 -44.79 -25.17 -49.36
CA ASN A 5 -44.01 -24.14 -48.66
C ASN A 5 -43.87 -24.35 -47.17
N ILE A 6 -42.62 -24.17 -46.66
CA ILE A 6 -42.31 -23.89 -45.26
C ILE A 6 -41.93 -22.42 -45.17
N LEU A 7 -42.80 -21.61 -44.56
CA LEU A 7 -42.50 -20.24 -44.14
C LEU A 7 -41.39 -20.27 -43.10
N LYS A 8 -40.29 -19.62 -43.40
CA LYS A 8 -39.25 -19.31 -42.44
C LYS A 8 -39.64 -18.04 -41.63
N SER A 9 -40.01 -18.24 -40.38
CA SER A 9 -40.07 -17.18 -39.40
C SER A 9 -38.66 -16.80 -38.99
N ALA A 10 -38.16 -15.68 -39.46
CA ALA A 10 -36.92 -15.07 -38.99
C ALA A 10 -37.21 -14.38 -37.65
N VAL A 11 -36.73 -14.98 -36.55
CA VAL A 11 -36.61 -14.31 -35.27
C VAL A 11 -35.38 -13.43 -35.33
N ILE A 12 -35.57 -12.15 -35.47
CA ILE A 12 -34.53 -11.15 -35.32
C ILE A 12 -34.26 -11.05 -33.80
N ALA A 13 -33.22 -11.70 -33.32
CA ALA A 13 -32.67 -11.47 -32.00
C ALA A 13 -31.97 -10.10 -32.06
N ALA A 14 -32.61 -9.05 -31.51
CA ALA A 14 -31.97 -7.80 -31.24
C ALA A 14 -30.92 -8.02 -30.15
N VAL A 15 -29.67 -8.22 -30.55
CA VAL A 15 -28.52 -8.11 -29.64
C VAL A 15 -28.42 -6.63 -29.29
N SER A 16 -28.92 -6.27 -28.10
CA SER A 16 -28.65 -4.98 -27.50
C SER A 16 -27.15 -4.92 -27.20
N LEU A 17 -26.41 -4.30 -28.12
CA LEU A 17 -25.03 -3.86 -27.90
C LEU A 17 -25.11 -2.79 -26.83
N GLN A 18 -24.96 -3.18 -25.56
CA GLN A 18 -24.66 -2.22 -24.51
C GLN A 18 -23.25 -1.70 -24.83
N LEU A 19 -23.21 -0.60 -25.53
CA LEU A 19 -22.04 0.25 -25.61
C LEU A 19 -21.67 0.61 -24.17
N PHE A 20 -20.67 -0.05 -23.63
CA PHE A 20 -19.90 0.45 -22.50
C PHE A 20 -19.28 1.76 -22.96
N SER A 21 -20.03 2.85 -22.86
CA SER A 21 -19.50 4.20 -22.94
C SER A 21 -18.80 4.54 -21.64
N GLY A 22 -17.75 3.79 -21.35
CA GLY A 22 -16.72 4.15 -20.39
C GLY A 22 -15.56 4.82 -21.12
N ILE A 23 -15.84 5.79 -21.99
CA ILE A 23 -14.82 6.80 -22.32
C ILE A 23 -14.81 7.69 -21.08
N SER A 24 -13.93 7.37 -20.14
CA SER A 24 -13.43 8.35 -19.21
C SER A 24 -12.84 9.46 -20.07
N LEU A 25 -13.58 10.55 -20.25
CA LEU A 25 -12.99 11.84 -20.56
C LEU A 25 -11.85 11.97 -19.55
N ALA A 26 -10.60 12.12 -20.03
CA ALA A 26 -9.47 12.34 -19.15
C ALA A 26 -9.84 13.48 -18.22
N ASP A 27 -10.11 13.14 -16.96
CA ASP A 27 -10.58 14.08 -15.96
C ASP A 27 -9.47 15.11 -15.81
N SER A 28 -9.75 16.38 -16.12
CA SER A 28 -8.74 17.43 -16.03
C SER A 28 -8.56 17.80 -14.56
N PRO A 29 -7.34 18.11 -14.13
CA PRO A 29 -7.13 18.62 -12.78
C PRO A 29 -8.01 19.85 -12.52
N LYS A 30 -8.60 19.90 -11.33
CA LYS A 30 -9.31 21.07 -10.83
C LYS A 30 -8.33 22.25 -10.67
N TYR A 31 -7.14 21.96 -10.19
CA TYR A 31 -6.01 22.86 -10.10
C TYR A 31 -4.70 22.07 -9.93
N THR A 32 -3.59 22.73 -10.20
CA THR A 32 -2.25 22.16 -9.99
C THR A 32 -1.51 22.96 -8.92
N VAL A 33 -0.88 22.25 -7.99
CA VAL A 33 0.07 22.81 -7.02
C VAL A 33 1.47 22.54 -7.54
N ASP A 34 2.30 23.60 -7.63
CA ASP A 34 3.67 23.54 -8.11
C ASP A 34 4.60 24.47 -7.30
N SER A 35 5.86 24.61 -7.71
CA SER A 35 6.86 25.43 -7.03
C SER A 35 6.49 26.91 -6.93
N SER A 36 5.58 27.41 -7.75
CA SER A 36 5.16 28.82 -7.75
C SER A 36 4.04 29.13 -6.75
N ASN A 37 3.25 28.12 -6.35
CA ASN A 37 2.06 28.34 -5.55
C ASN A 37 1.90 27.41 -4.33
N TYR A 38 2.80 26.45 -4.09
CA TYR A 38 2.64 25.44 -3.01
C TYR A 38 2.46 26.07 -1.62
N MET A 39 3.09 27.22 -1.36
CA MET A 39 2.93 27.90 -0.07
C MET A 39 1.50 28.40 0.19
N GLN A 40 0.69 28.61 -0.86
CA GLN A 40 -0.72 28.99 -0.71
C GLN A 40 -1.59 27.79 -0.27
N HIS A 41 -1.04 26.57 -0.38
CA HIS A 41 -1.68 25.31 -0.02
C HIS A 41 -0.96 24.59 1.13
N ALA A 42 -0.01 25.26 1.81
CA ALA A 42 0.85 24.65 2.83
C ALA A 42 0.05 24.01 3.99
N ASP A 43 -1.14 24.53 4.29
CA ASP A 43 -2.05 23.98 5.29
C ASP A 43 -2.63 22.62 4.91
N LYS A 44 -2.61 22.26 3.61
CA LYS A 44 -3.09 20.98 3.06
C LYS A 44 -1.96 20.04 2.62
N LEU A 45 -0.72 20.43 2.79
CA LEU A 45 0.47 19.67 2.42
C LEU A 45 1.14 19.03 3.62
N THR A 46 1.75 17.88 3.42
CA THR A 46 2.64 17.25 4.42
C THR A 46 4.02 17.92 4.40
N GLU A 47 4.81 17.75 5.48
CA GLU A 47 6.20 18.21 5.49
C GLU A 47 7.02 17.59 4.34
N GLY A 48 6.73 16.32 3.99
CA GLY A 48 7.38 15.64 2.87
C GLY A 48 7.04 16.24 1.51
N GLN A 49 5.79 16.63 1.29
CA GLN A 49 5.36 17.31 0.06
C GLN A 49 6.00 18.71 -0.04
N ILE A 50 5.99 19.49 1.05
CA ILE A 50 6.66 20.80 1.10
C ILE A 50 8.14 20.65 0.75
N LYS A 51 8.84 19.70 1.39
CA LYS A 51 10.25 19.43 1.11
C LYS A 51 10.50 19.00 -0.34
N ALA A 52 9.56 18.26 -0.95
CA ALA A 52 9.66 17.89 -2.35
C ALA A 52 9.57 19.13 -3.26
N PHE A 53 8.65 20.08 -3.01
CA PHE A 53 8.58 21.35 -3.73
C PHE A 53 9.85 22.19 -3.57
N GLU A 54 10.42 22.24 -2.37
CA GLU A 54 11.67 22.97 -2.11
C GLU A 54 12.90 22.32 -2.78
N SER A 55 12.87 20.99 -2.93
CA SER A 55 14.01 20.22 -3.45
C SER A 55 14.01 20.07 -4.98
N TYR A 56 12.83 20.12 -5.60
CA TYR A 56 12.63 19.78 -7.02
C TYR A 56 11.69 20.78 -7.68
N SER A 57 12.22 21.62 -8.57
CA SER A 57 11.47 22.68 -9.23
C SER A 57 10.37 22.18 -10.17
N ASP A 58 10.45 20.93 -10.61
CA ASP A 58 9.51 20.25 -11.48
C ASP A 58 8.52 19.37 -10.73
N TYR A 59 8.59 19.32 -9.39
CA TYR A 59 7.61 18.62 -8.56
C TYR A 59 6.26 19.35 -8.63
N ARG A 60 5.19 18.59 -8.86
CA ARG A 60 3.84 19.12 -8.89
C ARG A 60 2.83 18.10 -8.37
N ILE A 61 1.68 18.59 -7.95
CA ILE A 61 0.52 17.82 -7.52
C ILE A 61 -0.68 18.26 -8.34
N ASP A 62 -1.20 17.38 -9.18
CA ASP A 62 -2.43 17.61 -9.93
C ASP A 62 -3.62 17.18 -9.08
N VAL A 63 -4.47 18.13 -8.70
CA VAL A 63 -5.61 17.94 -7.79
C VAL A 63 -6.89 17.83 -8.58
N TYR A 64 -7.67 16.82 -8.30
CA TYR A 64 -8.92 16.49 -8.99
C TYR A 64 -10.12 16.61 -8.06
N GLU A 65 -11.32 16.60 -8.62
CA GLU A 65 -12.55 16.49 -7.83
C GLU A 65 -12.57 15.16 -7.06
N SER A 66 -13.15 15.21 -5.86
CA SER A 66 -13.18 14.04 -4.97
C SER A 66 -14.03 12.93 -5.58
N SER A 67 -13.45 11.75 -5.71
CA SER A 67 -14.11 10.52 -6.13
C SER A 67 -14.76 9.78 -4.94
N ALA A 68 -15.36 8.62 -5.21
CA ALA A 68 -15.94 7.78 -4.16
C ALA A 68 -14.91 7.38 -3.09
N GLU A 69 -15.35 7.29 -1.85
CA GLU A 69 -14.53 6.81 -0.73
C GLU A 69 -14.37 5.29 -0.78
N CYS A 70 -13.31 4.80 -0.14
CA CYS A 70 -13.10 3.38 0.04
C CYS A 70 -14.16 2.78 0.97
N LYS A 71 -14.77 1.68 0.54
CA LYS A 71 -15.78 0.94 1.29
C LYS A 71 -15.29 -0.45 1.67
N LEU A 72 -15.73 -0.95 2.80
CA LEU A 72 -15.59 -2.36 3.15
C LEU A 72 -16.62 -3.21 2.38
N THR A 73 -16.27 -4.46 2.11
CA THR A 73 -17.27 -5.44 1.62
C THR A 73 -18.34 -5.69 2.68
N ASP A 74 -19.53 -6.12 2.28
CA ASP A 74 -20.60 -6.44 3.21
C ASP A 74 -20.20 -7.57 4.18
N ALA A 75 -19.39 -8.52 3.74
CA ALA A 75 -18.86 -9.60 4.59
C ALA A 75 -17.98 -9.06 5.72
N VAL A 76 -17.03 -8.15 5.40
CA VAL A 76 -16.17 -7.50 6.40
C VAL A 76 -16.99 -6.63 7.34
N ARG A 77 -17.95 -5.87 6.81
CA ARG A 77 -18.83 -5.01 7.63
C ARG A 77 -19.67 -5.83 8.60
N ALA A 78 -20.27 -6.95 8.14
CA ALA A 78 -21.02 -7.88 8.98
C ALA A 78 -20.15 -8.51 10.08
N ALA A 79 -18.93 -8.96 9.72
CA ALA A 79 -17.98 -9.50 10.70
C ALA A 79 -17.55 -8.47 11.75
N SER A 80 -17.54 -7.18 11.40
CA SER A 80 -17.12 -6.08 12.29
C SER A 80 -18.20 -5.66 13.30
N THR A 81 -19.46 -6.03 13.08
CA THR A 81 -20.59 -5.54 13.90
C THR A 81 -20.52 -5.99 15.37
N ASN A 82 -20.02 -7.22 15.64
CA ASN A 82 -19.91 -7.79 16.99
C ASN A 82 -18.45 -7.98 17.41
N ASN A 83 -17.57 -7.12 16.92
CA ASN A 83 -16.15 -7.24 17.16
C ASN A 83 -15.80 -6.72 18.57
N ALA A 84 -15.23 -7.58 19.41
CA ALA A 84 -14.77 -7.28 20.77
C ALA A 84 -13.25 -7.07 20.83
N THR A 85 -12.64 -6.61 19.76
CA THR A 85 -11.18 -6.42 19.67
C THR A 85 -10.72 -5.34 20.63
N MET A 86 -9.65 -5.65 21.35
CA MET A 86 -8.93 -4.72 22.22
C MET A 86 -7.45 -4.73 21.88
N ILE A 87 -6.76 -3.64 22.23
CA ILE A 87 -5.30 -3.60 22.28
C ILE A 87 -4.87 -4.04 23.67
N ASN A 88 -4.05 -5.11 23.74
CA ASN A 88 -3.55 -5.63 25.01
C ASN A 88 -2.35 -4.81 25.53
N SER A 89 -1.84 -5.15 26.71
CA SER A 89 -0.70 -4.45 27.32
C SER A 89 0.61 -4.54 26.51
N ASN A 90 0.68 -5.44 25.54
CA ASN A 90 1.82 -5.61 24.62
C ASN A 90 1.59 -4.90 23.28
N GLU A 91 0.49 -4.13 23.16
CA GLU A 91 0.08 -3.44 21.92
C GLU A 91 -0.29 -4.39 20.76
N GLY A 92 -0.52 -5.67 21.08
CA GLY A 92 -1.09 -6.67 20.19
C GLY A 92 -2.62 -6.61 20.18
N LEU A 93 -3.25 -7.35 19.25
CA LEU A 93 -4.70 -7.51 19.23
C LEU A 93 -5.14 -8.68 20.11
N GLU A 94 -6.13 -8.44 20.94
CA GLU A 94 -6.82 -9.46 21.74
C GLU A 94 -8.31 -9.47 21.40
N GLY A 95 -8.90 -10.67 21.35
CA GLY A 95 -10.31 -10.83 20.99
C GLY A 95 -10.66 -10.52 19.55
N TYR A 96 -9.67 -10.39 18.67
CA TYR A 96 -9.87 -10.02 17.28
C TYR A 96 -10.61 -11.10 16.49
N THR A 97 -11.73 -10.73 15.88
CA THR A 97 -12.42 -11.57 14.91
C THR A 97 -11.76 -11.38 13.54
N VAL A 98 -10.97 -12.34 13.11
CA VAL A 98 -10.24 -12.25 11.85
C VAL A 98 -11.21 -12.11 10.68
N GLY A 99 -10.86 -11.21 9.75
CA GLY A 99 -11.72 -10.81 8.63
C GLY A 99 -12.68 -9.66 8.96
N ALA A 100 -12.74 -9.21 10.22
CA ALA A 100 -13.41 -7.99 10.61
C ALA A 100 -12.47 -6.77 10.53
N LYS A 101 -13.02 -5.57 10.49
CA LYS A 101 -12.29 -4.35 10.81
C LYS A 101 -12.10 -4.31 12.33
N PRO A 102 -10.85 -4.30 12.86
CA PRO A 102 -10.62 -4.40 14.31
C PRO A 102 -11.32 -3.31 15.11
N PHE A 103 -11.28 -2.07 14.63
CA PHE A 103 -11.85 -0.90 15.29
C PHE A 103 -12.78 -0.14 14.34
N PRO A 104 -14.07 -0.51 14.25
CA PRO A 104 -15.03 0.18 13.36
C PRO A 104 -15.13 1.68 13.63
N ASN A 105 -15.03 2.09 14.90
CA ASN A 105 -15.04 3.48 15.34
C ASN A 105 -13.70 3.80 16.02
N PRO A 106 -12.64 4.09 15.26
CA PRO A 106 -11.32 4.32 15.81
C PRO A 106 -11.28 5.64 16.61
N THR A 107 -10.71 5.61 17.82
CA THR A 107 -10.56 6.78 18.69
C THR A 107 -9.12 7.02 19.14
N GLU A 108 -8.25 6.03 18.94
CA GLU A 108 -6.84 6.09 19.30
C GLU A 108 -5.96 5.87 18.09
N ALA A 109 -4.73 6.39 18.12
CA ALA A 109 -3.80 6.29 16.99
C ALA A 109 -3.59 4.84 16.53
N GLN A 110 -3.41 3.91 17.47
CA GLN A 110 -3.20 2.50 17.18
C GLN A 110 -4.41 1.81 16.56
N HIS A 111 -5.65 2.30 16.82
CA HIS A 111 -6.85 1.81 16.15
C HIS A 111 -6.78 2.01 14.62
N TYR A 112 -6.34 3.20 14.18
CA TYR A 112 -6.16 3.49 12.76
C TYR A 112 -5.06 2.63 12.13
N ILE A 113 -3.95 2.43 12.85
CA ILE A 113 -2.84 1.62 12.36
C ILE A 113 -3.23 0.14 12.24
N TRP A 114 -3.95 -0.41 13.23
CA TRP A 114 -4.45 -1.79 13.14
C TRP A 114 -5.48 -1.96 12.03
N ASN A 115 -6.41 -1.02 11.85
CA ASN A 115 -7.36 -1.04 10.75
C ASN A 115 -6.63 -1.06 9.40
N HIS A 116 -5.64 -0.18 9.21
CA HIS A 116 -4.81 -0.15 8.01
C HIS A 116 -4.08 -1.48 7.79
N ARG A 117 -3.42 -2.02 8.80
CA ARG A 117 -2.64 -3.25 8.68
C ARG A 117 -3.48 -4.47 8.32
N THR A 118 -4.69 -4.57 8.86
CA THR A 118 -5.57 -5.73 8.63
C THR A 118 -6.35 -5.64 7.31
N ALA A 119 -6.61 -4.46 6.78
CA ALA A 119 -7.42 -4.24 5.58
C ALA A 119 -6.98 -5.07 4.35
N PRO A 120 -5.68 -5.20 4.01
CA PRO A 120 -5.25 -5.98 2.85
C PRO A 120 -5.51 -7.48 2.97
N HIS A 121 -5.78 -7.97 4.18
CA HIS A 121 -5.83 -9.40 4.50
C HIS A 121 -7.24 -9.91 4.84
N TYR A 122 -8.26 -9.09 4.62
CA TYR A 122 -9.64 -9.51 4.90
C TYR A 122 -10.08 -10.73 4.08
N ASN A 123 -9.56 -10.87 2.87
CA ASN A 123 -9.95 -11.92 1.93
C ASN A 123 -9.08 -13.19 1.98
N GLY A 124 -8.01 -13.23 2.80
CA GLY A 124 -7.17 -14.42 2.95
C GLY A 124 -5.92 -14.42 2.08
N SER A 125 -5.85 -15.27 1.08
CA SER A 125 -4.63 -15.51 0.29
C SER A 125 -4.51 -14.56 -0.89
N LEU A 126 -3.27 -14.15 -1.18
CA LEU A 126 -2.93 -13.34 -2.34
C LEU A 126 -1.64 -13.86 -2.96
N HIS A 127 -1.65 -14.11 -4.26
CA HIS A 127 -0.46 -14.42 -5.05
C HIS A 127 -0.36 -13.49 -6.23
N ARG A 128 0.74 -12.75 -6.35
CA ARG A 128 0.98 -11.84 -7.47
C ARG A 128 2.45 -11.54 -7.68
N THR A 129 2.82 -11.25 -8.91
CA THR A 129 4.13 -10.69 -9.23
C THR A 129 4.09 -9.18 -8.99
N LEU A 130 4.97 -8.70 -8.12
CA LEU A 130 5.14 -7.28 -7.84
C LEU A 130 6.44 -6.78 -8.46
N THR A 131 6.39 -5.55 -8.94
CA THR A 131 7.55 -4.88 -9.54
C THR A 131 7.97 -3.69 -8.69
N ALA A 132 9.28 -3.50 -8.56
CA ALA A 132 9.90 -2.33 -7.98
C ALA A 132 10.77 -1.64 -9.04
N TYR A 133 10.56 -0.36 -9.25
CA TYR A 133 11.39 0.48 -10.11
C TYR A 133 12.21 1.41 -9.23
N ILE A 134 13.53 1.27 -9.28
CA ILE A 134 14.49 2.10 -8.56
C ILE A 134 15.10 3.04 -9.56
N VAL A 135 14.95 4.34 -9.35
CA VAL A 135 15.52 5.38 -10.24
C VAL A 135 16.44 6.26 -9.41
N LYS A 136 17.67 6.40 -9.87
CA LYS A 136 18.69 7.23 -9.23
C LYS A 136 18.72 8.64 -9.81
N SER A 137 19.34 9.55 -9.08
CA SER A 137 19.46 10.96 -9.47
C SER A 137 20.19 11.17 -10.81
N ASP A 138 21.08 10.27 -11.21
CA ASP A 138 21.77 10.29 -12.51
C ASP A 138 20.93 9.74 -13.67
N GLY A 139 19.71 9.25 -13.40
CA GLY A 139 18.81 8.62 -14.34
C GLY A 139 19.09 7.15 -14.60
N SER A 140 20.08 6.55 -13.95
CA SER A 140 20.24 5.10 -13.97
C SER A 140 19.12 4.42 -13.17
N PHE A 141 18.71 3.25 -13.63
CA PHE A 141 17.61 2.53 -12.97
C PHE A 141 17.88 1.03 -12.82
N THR A 142 17.12 0.43 -11.94
CA THR A 142 17.05 -1.02 -11.74
C THR A 142 15.59 -1.43 -11.60
N VAL A 143 15.22 -2.55 -12.22
CA VAL A 143 13.88 -3.14 -12.08
C VAL A 143 14.02 -4.42 -11.26
N GLY A 144 13.39 -4.44 -10.09
CA GLY A 144 13.26 -5.60 -9.24
C GLY A 144 11.90 -6.25 -9.45
N GLN A 145 11.86 -7.58 -9.50
CA GLN A 145 10.61 -8.34 -9.56
C GLN A 145 10.63 -9.49 -8.56
N GLY A 146 9.47 -9.77 -7.98
CA GLY A 146 9.30 -10.88 -7.07
C GLY A 146 7.90 -11.47 -7.14
N ASP A 147 7.80 -12.79 -7.10
CA ASP A 147 6.55 -13.49 -6.83
C ASP A 147 6.28 -13.42 -5.35
N ASN A 148 5.15 -12.80 -4.99
CA ASN A 148 4.73 -12.57 -3.62
C ASN A 148 3.54 -13.44 -3.30
N TYR A 149 3.69 -14.25 -2.25
CA TYR A 149 2.65 -15.10 -1.68
C TYR A 149 2.35 -14.55 -0.29
N ILE A 150 1.12 -14.12 -0.10
CA ILE A 150 0.63 -13.59 1.17
C ILE A 150 -0.54 -14.44 1.59
N GLU A 151 -0.48 -14.97 2.80
CA GLU A 151 -1.56 -15.75 3.40
C GLU A 151 -1.90 -15.15 4.74
N ALA A 152 -3.15 -14.73 4.90
CA ALA A 152 -3.73 -14.40 6.21
C ALA A 152 -4.49 -15.63 6.72
N PRO A 153 -3.84 -16.52 7.48
CA PRO A 153 -4.32 -17.88 7.69
C PRO A 153 -5.62 -17.96 8.50
N ASN A 154 -5.93 -16.91 9.23
CA ASN A 154 -7.16 -16.83 10.00
C ASN A 154 -8.26 -15.98 9.32
N ALA A 155 -8.04 -15.46 8.10
CA ALA A 155 -9.04 -14.70 7.36
C ALA A 155 -10.28 -15.52 7.01
N LEU A 156 -11.40 -14.84 6.69
CA LEU A 156 -12.71 -15.46 6.48
C LEU A 156 -12.68 -16.58 5.43
N ASN A 157 -11.93 -16.38 4.35
CA ASN A 157 -11.85 -17.30 3.21
C ASN A 157 -10.56 -18.14 3.19
N SER A 158 -9.74 -18.09 4.26
CA SER A 158 -8.51 -18.88 4.29
C SER A 158 -8.80 -20.37 4.53
N PRO A 159 -8.21 -21.28 3.72
CA PRO A 159 -8.29 -22.72 3.95
C PRO A 159 -7.57 -23.17 5.23
N LEU A 160 -6.71 -22.32 5.79
CA LEU A 160 -5.96 -22.59 7.03
C LEU A 160 -6.70 -22.16 8.30
N ARG A 161 -7.84 -21.47 8.14
CA ARG A 161 -8.60 -20.93 9.28
C ARG A 161 -8.93 -22.01 10.31
N GLY A 162 -8.59 -21.74 11.57
CA GLY A 162 -8.84 -22.67 12.69
C GLY A 162 -7.86 -23.85 12.79
N ASN A 163 -6.92 -23.99 11.84
CA ASN A 163 -5.92 -25.07 11.80
C ASN A 163 -4.49 -24.60 12.11
N VAL A 164 -4.33 -23.31 12.44
CA VAL A 164 -3.03 -22.68 12.74
C VAL A 164 -3.11 -21.90 14.04
N ASP A 165 -1.95 -21.45 14.51
CA ASP A 165 -1.86 -20.59 15.70
C ASP A 165 -2.76 -19.35 15.52
N PRO A 166 -3.71 -19.12 16.48
CA PRO A 166 -4.62 -17.96 16.39
C PRO A 166 -3.89 -16.62 16.47
N ASN A 167 -2.67 -16.58 17.06
CA ASN A 167 -1.85 -15.36 17.07
C ASN A 167 -1.12 -15.10 15.75
N LEU A 168 -1.12 -16.06 14.80
CA LEU A 168 -0.47 -15.89 13.50
C LEU A 168 -1.26 -14.90 12.63
N TYR A 169 -0.65 -13.75 12.38
CA TYR A 169 -1.26 -12.65 11.61
C TYR A 169 -1.16 -12.89 10.11
N VAL A 170 0.06 -13.08 9.60
CA VAL A 170 0.31 -13.25 8.17
C VAL A 170 1.54 -14.11 7.92
N LEU A 171 1.45 -14.94 6.87
CA LEU A 171 2.56 -15.60 6.22
C LEU A 171 2.88 -14.82 4.95
N TYR A 172 4.11 -14.37 4.83
CA TYR A 172 4.57 -13.66 3.65
C TYR A 172 5.77 -14.39 3.07
N MET A 173 5.74 -14.69 1.77
CA MET A 173 6.87 -15.26 1.05
C MET A 173 7.10 -14.48 -0.23
N VAL A 174 8.34 -14.10 -0.47
CA VAL A 174 8.78 -13.52 -1.74
C VAL A 174 9.86 -14.39 -2.37
N LYS A 175 9.65 -14.74 -3.64
CA LYS A 175 10.67 -15.33 -4.50
C LYS A 175 11.21 -14.25 -5.42
N ASN A 176 12.45 -13.86 -5.23
CA ASN A 176 13.10 -12.86 -6.07
C ASN A 176 13.30 -13.40 -7.49
N MET A 177 12.86 -12.65 -8.50
CA MET A 177 13.00 -12.98 -9.92
C MET A 177 14.06 -12.12 -10.60
N SER A 178 14.17 -10.86 -10.23
CA SER A 178 15.19 -9.91 -10.69
C SER A 178 15.59 -8.94 -9.58
N PRO A 179 16.75 -8.29 -9.66
CA PRO A 179 17.84 -8.49 -10.64
C PRO A 179 18.56 -9.85 -10.45
N ALA A 180 19.36 -10.24 -11.45
CA ALA A 180 20.03 -11.55 -11.51
C ALA A 180 20.83 -11.92 -10.26
N ARG A 181 21.42 -10.94 -9.54
CA ARG A 181 22.22 -11.15 -8.32
C ARG A 181 21.43 -11.77 -7.17
N ILE A 182 20.09 -11.61 -7.13
CA ILE A 182 19.21 -12.13 -6.09
C ILE A 182 18.19 -13.13 -6.63
N ALA A 183 18.15 -13.35 -7.94
CA ALA A 183 17.18 -14.23 -8.59
C ALA A 183 17.21 -15.66 -7.98
N GLY A 184 16.05 -16.21 -7.70
CA GLY A 184 15.87 -17.53 -7.10
C GLY A 184 16.01 -17.57 -5.58
N THR A 185 16.42 -16.48 -4.90
CA THR A 185 16.35 -16.42 -3.43
C THR A 185 14.89 -16.34 -2.99
N LEU A 186 14.56 -16.97 -1.83
CA LEU A 186 13.26 -16.81 -1.20
C LEU A 186 13.45 -16.27 0.22
N THR A 187 12.57 -15.37 0.59
CA THR A 187 12.43 -14.90 1.97
C THR A 187 11.01 -15.22 2.43
N MET A 188 10.87 -15.84 3.59
CA MET A 188 9.60 -16.14 4.24
C MET A 188 9.55 -15.49 5.60
N LEU A 189 8.44 -14.81 5.89
CA LEU A 189 8.17 -14.13 7.15
C LEU A 189 6.87 -14.67 7.76
N HIS A 190 6.88 -14.88 9.07
CA HIS A 190 5.69 -15.10 9.88
C HIS A 190 5.58 -13.92 10.85
N ASP A 191 4.49 -13.17 10.75
CA ASP A 191 4.15 -12.11 11.68
C ASP A 191 2.94 -12.48 12.55
N PHE A 192 2.92 -11.92 13.73
CA PHE A 192 1.94 -12.26 14.77
C PHE A 192 1.17 -11.02 15.21
N TYR A 193 -0.06 -11.21 15.69
CA TYR A 193 -0.88 -10.14 16.25
C TYR A 193 -0.27 -9.55 17.52
N ASP A 194 0.32 -10.40 18.38
CA ASP A 194 1.09 -9.99 19.55
C ASP A 194 2.57 -10.35 19.31
N ALA A 195 3.33 -9.35 18.85
CA ALA A 195 4.74 -9.52 18.51
C ALA A 195 5.65 -9.62 19.75
N ALA A 196 5.21 -9.17 20.90
CA ALA A 196 5.96 -9.30 22.15
C ALA A 196 5.91 -10.73 22.68
N VAL A 197 4.77 -11.42 22.52
CA VAL A 197 4.63 -12.85 22.87
C VAL A 197 5.31 -13.74 21.81
N GLN A 198 5.09 -13.43 20.55
CA GLN A 198 5.67 -14.18 19.44
C GLN A 198 6.30 -13.20 18.42
N PRO A 199 7.61 -12.96 18.53
CA PRO A 199 8.30 -12.07 17.58
C PRO A 199 8.32 -12.67 16.17
N ARG A 200 8.49 -11.79 15.17
CA ARG A 200 8.65 -12.16 13.77
C ARG A 200 9.61 -13.33 13.61
N LYS A 201 9.24 -14.31 12.79
CA LYS A 201 10.11 -15.40 12.38
C LYS A 201 10.45 -15.26 10.90
N ALA A 202 11.71 -15.35 10.55
CA ALA A 202 12.18 -15.19 9.19
C ALA A 202 13.07 -16.37 8.76
N TRP A 203 12.94 -16.75 7.49
CA TRP A 203 13.78 -17.74 6.82
C TRP A 203 14.20 -17.26 5.45
N GLN A 204 15.40 -17.63 5.06
CA GLN A 204 15.91 -17.36 3.71
C GLN A 204 16.40 -18.67 3.07
N TYR A 205 16.01 -18.86 1.81
CA TYR A 205 16.57 -19.88 0.95
C TYR A 205 17.59 -19.26 -0.01
N SER A 206 18.75 -19.89 -0.15
CA SER A 206 19.78 -19.50 -1.11
C SER A 206 19.91 -20.57 -2.20
N PRO A 207 19.71 -20.22 -3.49
CA PRO A 207 19.87 -21.15 -4.60
C PRO A 207 21.33 -21.61 -4.77
N ALA A 208 22.32 -20.77 -4.40
CA ALA A 208 23.74 -21.09 -4.49
C ALA A 208 24.13 -22.23 -3.56
N THR A 209 23.58 -22.27 -2.34
CA THR A 209 23.87 -23.31 -1.35
C THR A 209 22.79 -24.39 -1.27
N ARG A 210 21.64 -24.15 -1.90
CA ARG A 210 20.41 -24.99 -1.83
C ARG A 210 19.96 -25.26 -0.39
N ARG A 211 20.13 -24.28 0.49
CA ARG A 211 19.81 -24.40 1.93
C ARG A 211 18.84 -23.31 2.36
N VAL A 212 17.93 -23.70 3.26
CA VAL A 212 17.13 -22.76 4.04
C VAL A 212 17.85 -22.53 5.37
N ARG A 213 17.90 -21.27 5.80
CA ARG A 213 18.43 -20.87 7.11
C ARG A 213 17.44 -19.93 7.80
N ARG A 214 17.43 -19.93 9.12
CA ARG A 214 16.78 -18.84 9.86
C ARG A 214 17.54 -17.55 9.61
N ALA A 215 16.78 -16.45 9.52
CA ALA A 215 17.30 -15.12 9.29
C ALA A 215 16.80 -14.18 10.42
N PRO A 216 17.32 -14.35 11.65
CA PRO A 216 16.84 -13.57 12.81
C PRO A 216 17.14 -12.07 12.67
N ASP A 217 18.08 -11.70 11.79
CA ASP A 217 18.45 -10.31 11.53
C ASP A 217 17.50 -9.59 10.55
N VAL A 218 16.50 -10.29 10.00
CA VAL A 218 15.48 -9.67 9.16
C VAL A 218 14.43 -9.01 10.05
N ASN A 219 14.76 -7.79 10.46
CA ASN A 219 13.91 -6.93 11.27
C ASN A 219 12.95 -6.09 10.44
N TYR A 220 12.03 -5.39 11.09
CA TYR A 220 11.08 -4.50 10.43
C TYR A 220 11.76 -3.36 9.68
N ASP A 221 12.87 -2.83 10.19
CA ASP A 221 13.69 -1.77 9.60
C ASP A 221 14.82 -2.26 8.67
N SER A 222 14.89 -3.58 8.40
CA SER A 222 15.81 -4.11 7.40
C SER A 222 15.39 -3.65 5.99
N PHE A 223 16.37 -3.37 5.15
CA PHE A 223 16.07 -2.96 3.77
C PHE A 223 15.56 -4.13 2.92
N VAL A 224 14.64 -3.82 2.03
CA VAL A 224 14.12 -4.77 1.03
C VAL A 224 15.13 -4.89 -0.11
N ASP A 225 15.59 -6.10 -0.41
CA ASP A 225 16.65 -6.37 -1.40
C ASP A 225 16.34 -5.80 -2.80
N GLN A 226 15.06 -5.87 -3.22
CA GLN A 226 14.63 -5.40 -4.54
C GLN A 226 14.61 -3.87 -4.65
N THR A 227 14.68 -3.13 -3.54
CA THR A 227 14.50 -1.66 -3.52
C THR A 227 15.82 -0.89 -3.51
N GLY A 228 16.95 -1.60 -3.56
CA GLY A 228 18.27 -0.96 -3.54
C GLY A 228 18.58 -0.17 -2.26
N GLY A 229 17.90 -0.50 -1.14
CA GLY A 229 18.07 0.19 0.14
C GLY A 229 17.18 1.43 0.33
N LEU A 230 16.24 1.67 -0.58
CA LEU A 230 15.35 2.82 -0.48
C LEU A 230 14.11 2.57 0.39
N ALA A 231 13.69 1.30 0.53
CA ALA A 231 12.54 0.93 1.34
C ALA A 231 12.90 -0.11 2.40
N THR A 232 12.22 -0.08 3.54
CA THR A 232 12.33 -1.04 4.64
C THR A 232 11.21 -2.08 4.56
N ILE A 233 11.38 -3.22 5.24
CA ILE A 233 10.37 -4.28 5.23
C ILE A 233 9.03 -3.79 5.82
N ASP A 234 9.09 -2.95 6.85
CA ASP A 234 7.88 -2.37 7.46
C ASP A 234 7.22 -1.27 6.62
N SER A 235 7.87 -0.82 5.54
CA SER A 235 7.28 0.15 4.61
C SER A 235 6.34 -0.48 3.59
N TYR A 236 6.28 -1.83 3.51
CA TYR A 236 5.31 -2.51 2.66
C TYR A 236 3.89 -2.09 2.98
N ASN A 237 3.11 -1.80 1.92
CA ASN A 237 1.74 -1.26 2.02
C ASN A 237 1.67 -0.07 3.00
N MET A 238 2.58 0.89 2.87
CA MET A 238 2.76 2.07 3.69
C MET A 238 3.24 1.79 5.13
N PHE A 239 2.68 0.80 5.82
CA PHE A 239 3.15 0.34 7.14
C PHE A 239 2.69 -1.09 7.43
N SER A 240 3.65 -1.99 7.65
CA SER A 240 3.41 -3.39 8.07
C SER A 240 4.23 -3.79 9.30
N GLY A 241 4.80 -2.83 10.01
CA GLY A 241 5.62 -3.05 11.21
C GLY A 241 4.81 -3.47 12.44
N ALA A 242 5.49 -4.01 13.47
CA ALA A 242 4.90 -4.18 14.79
C ALA A 242 4.73 -2.81 15.47
N GLN A 243 3.66 -2.67 16.25
CA GLN A 243 3.33 -1.40 16.89
C GLN A 243 4.03 -1.21 18.25
N ASP A 244 4.50 -2.28 18.85
CA ASP A 244 5.09 -2.36 20.19
C ASP A 244 6.36 -1.52 20.39
N ARG A 245 7.00 -1.08 19.29
CA ARG A 245 8.25 -0.32 19.30
C ARG A 245 8.06 1.19 19.41
N PHE A 246 6.84 1.69 19.20
CA PHE A 246 6.56 3.11 19.11
C PHE A 246 5.51 3.54 20.13
N ASP A 247 5.65 4.74 20.63
CA ASP A 247 4.56 5.49 21.26
C ASP A 247 3.77 6.17 20.14
N TRP A 248 2.43 6.04 20.22
CA TRP A 248 1.53 6.48 19.18
C TRP A 248 0.66 7.64 19.66
N SER A 249 0.53 8.70 18.87
CA SER A 249 -0.35 9.84 19.18
C SER A 249 -1.10 10.32 17.94
N ILE A 250 -2.30 10.88 18.15
CA ILE A 250 -3.03 11.65 17.15
C ILE A 250 -2.61 13.11 17.30
N GLU A 251 -2.07 13.68 16.23
CA GLU A 251 -1.63 15.09 16.20
C GLU A 251 -2.74 16.03 15.70
N GLY A 252 -3.80 15.48 15.14
CA GLY A 252 -4.96 16.23 14.65
C GLY A 252 -5.68 15.55 13.50
N GLU A 253 -6.71 16.23 13.01
CA GLU A 253 -7.47 15.85 11.84
C GLU A 253 -7.55 17.04 10.90
N LYS A 254 -7.30 16.83 9.59
CA LYS A 254 -7.29 17.90 8.58
C LYS A 254 -7.75 17.38 7.23
N THR A 255 -8.26 18.30 6.39
CA THR A 255 -8.36 18.07 4.95
C THR A 255 -6.99 18.31 4.31
N MET A 256 -6.46 17.30 3.62
CA MET A 256 -5.13 17.34 3.01
C MET A 256 -5.16 16.85 1.56
N LEU A 257 -4.13 17.19 0.79
CA LEU A 257 -3.92 16.67 -0.57
C LEU A 257 -3.25 15.30 -0.48
N VAL A 258 -4.05 14.26 -0.72
CA VAL A 258 -3.59 12.89 -0.67
C VAL A 258 -3.91 12.12 -1.94
N PRO A 259 -3.09 11.13 -2.34
CA PRO A 259 -3.35 10.33 -3.53
C PRO A 259 -4.58 9.45 -3.35
N HIS A 260 -5.44 9.42 -4.37
CA HIS A 260 -6.63 8.56 -4.39
C HIS A 260 -7.08 8.24 -5.80
N ALA A 261 -7.69 7.06 -6.01
CA ALA A 261 -8.20 6.59 -7.30
C ALA A 261 -7.14 6.62 -8.42
N ASN A 262 -5.93 6.14 -8.11
CA ASN A 262 -4.78 6.14 -9.01
C ASN A 262 -4.78 4.90 -9.92
N TYR A 263 -5.40 5.00 -11.09
CA TYR A 263 -5.44 3.91 -12.07
C TYR A 263 -4.23 3.92 -13.00
N ALA A 264 -3.69 5.10 -13.31
CA ALA A 264 -2.64 5.30 -14.32
C ALA A 264 -1.34 4.53 -14.04
N LEU A 265 -1.05 4.21 -12.77
CA LEU A 265 0.11 3.38 -12.38
C LEU A 265 0.03 1.92 -12.87
N SER A 266 -1.17 1.42 -13.19
CA SER A 266 -1.39 0.06 -13.72
C SER A 266 -1.64 0.03 -15.22
N GLU A 267 -1.61 1.18 -15.91
CA GLU A 267 -1.86 1.27 -17.35
C GLU A 267 -0.61 0.93 -18.17
N VAL A 268 -0.86 0.57 -19.43
CA VAL A 268 0.22 0.38 -20.41
C VAL A 268 1.00 1.68 -20.59
N GLY A 269 2.32 1.62 -20.51
CA GLY A 269 3.22 2.79 -20.63
C GLY A 269 3.55 3.46 -19.28
N ALA A 270 2.93 3.07 -18.16
CA ALA A 270 3.30 3.60 -16.84
C ALA A 270 4.78 3.35 -16.52
N ALA A 271 5.30 2.16 -16.84
CA ALA A 271 6.70 1.81 -16.61
C ALA A 271 7.67 2.77 -17.33
N ASP A 272 7.39 3.14 -18.58
CA ASP A 272 8.24 4.07 -19.35
C ASP A 272 8.26 5.46 -18.71
N LYS A 273 7.11 5.96 -18.24
CA LYS A 273 7.01 7.22 -17.51
C LYS A 273 7.78 7.17 -16.19
N ILE A 274 7.66 6.08 -15.42
CA ILE A 274 8.41 5.88 -14.18
C ILE A 274 9.91 5.89 -14.46
N LEU A 275 10.38 5.14 -15.45
CA LEU A 275 11.80 4.99 -15.74
C LEU A 275 12.41 6.26 -16.38
N SER A 276 11.62 7.11 -17.00
CA SER A 276 12.06 8.40 -17.53
C SER A 276 12.11 9.51 -16.48
N SER A 277 11.54 9.28 -15.30
CA SER A 277 11.56 10.20 -14.16
C SER A 277 12.92 10.21 -13.46
N ARG A 278 13.20 11.19 -12.59
CA ARG A 278 14.52 11.30 -11.94
C ARG A 278 14.49 11.28 -10.43
N HIS A 279 13.62 12.05 -9.80
CA HIS A 279 13.62 12.25 -8.35
C HIS A 279 12.34 11.77 -7.69
N PHE A 280 11.29 11.62 -8.47
CA PHE A 280 9.96 11.17 -8.07
C PHE A 280 9.25 10.61 -9.31
N VAL A 281 8.18 9.85 -9.11
CA VAL A 281 7.34 9.30 -10.19
C VAL A 281 6.68 10.45 -10.94
N ASP A 282 6.60 10.33 -12.28
CA ASP A 282 5.90 11.31 -13.13
C ASP A 282 4.55 11.68 -12.53
N PRO A 283 4.31 12.96 -12.23
CA PRO A 283 3.07 13.41 -11.59
C PRO A 283 1.79 13.01 -12.35
N SER A 284 1.85 12.82 -13.66
CA SER A 284 0.70 12.37 -14.47
C SER A 284 0.23 10.94 -14.13
N LEU A 285 1.00 10.19 -13.36
CA LEU A 285 0.63 8.87 -12.87
C LEU A 285 -0.08 8.91 -11.51
N TYR A 286 -0.14 10.06 -10.88
CA TYR A 286 -0.81 10.26 -9.60
C TYR A 286 -2.00 11.21 -9.74
N ARG A 287 -3.10 10.82 -9.11
CA ARG A 287 -4.28 11.65 -8.88
C ARG A 287 -4.33 12.00 -7.41
N TYR A 288 -4.37 13.30 -7.08
CA TYR A 288 -4.56 13.79 -5.72
C TYR A 288 -5.94 14.38 -5.53
N GLU A 289 -6.46 14.26 -4.33
CA GLU A 289 -7.76 14.80 -3.96
C GLU A 289 -7.68 15.46 -2.58
N GLU A 290 -8.55 16.42 -2.31
CA GLU A 290 -8.74 16.96 -0.97
C GLU A 290 -9.56 15.96 -0.15
N ARG A 291 -8.93 15.34 0.88
CA ARG A 291 -9.57 14.35 1.74
C ARG A 291 -9.24 14.56 3.21
N ASN A 292 -10.20 14.22 4.07
CA ASN A 292 -9.96 14.23 5.51
C ASN A 292 -9.02 13.09 5.89
N VAL A 293 -8.04 13.42 6.71
CA VAL A 293 -7.08 12.48 7.27
C VAL A 293 -6.90 12.72 8.75
N VAL A 294 -6.66 11.64 9.48
CA VAL A 294 -6.12 11.69 10.84
C VAL A 294 -4.60 11.65 10.72
N ILE A 295 -3.93 12.56 11.40
CA ILE A 295 -2.47 12.64 11.44
C ILE A 295 -2.00 11.85 12.66
N VAL A 296 -1.32 10.73 12.40
CA VAL A 296 -0.77 9.85 13.42
C VAL A 296 0.74 10.00 13.46
N LYS A 297 1.27 10.19 14.66
CA LYS A 297 2.71 10.20 14.93
C LYS A 297 3.13 8.92 15.63
N ALA A 298 4.20 8.31 15.12
CA ALA A 298 4.94 7.24 15.78
C ALA A 298 6.28 7.80 16.29
N THR A 299 6.54 7.66 17.58
CA THR A 299 7.81 8.03 18.23
C THR A 299 8.44 6.77 18.81
N LEU A 300 9.69 6.49 18.44
CA LEU A 300 10.39 5.30 18.89
C LEU A 300 10.54 5.30 20.42
N LYS A 301 10.11 4.23 21.08
CA LYS A 301 10.25 4.04 22.51
C LYS A 301 11.71 3.95 22.93
N GLU A 302 12.03 4.41 24.14
CA GLU A 302 13.35 4.22 24.73
C GLU A 302 13.71 2.74 24.80
N GLY A 303 14.95 2.41 24.42
CA GLY A 303 15.45 1.03 24.35
C GLY A 303 15.03 0.25 23.10
N SER A 304 14.11 0.76 22.28
CA SER A 304 13.75 0.18 21.00
C SER A 304 14.68 0.61 19.87
N ARG A 305 14.69 -0.15 18.76
CA ARG A 305 15.51 0.15 17.58
C ARG A 305 14.64 0.28 16.34
N HIS A 306 14.86 1.36 15.60
CA HIS A 306 14.40 1.58 14.25
C HIS A 306 15.24 2.68 13.58
N ILE A 307 15.51 2.56 12.28
CA ILE A 307 16.30 3.58 11.55
C ILE A 307 15.55 4.91 11.42
N PHE A 308 14.22 4.91 11.55
CA PHE A 308 13.36 6.11 11.54
C PHE A 308 12.67 6.25 12.90
N PRO A 309 13.28 6.94 13.88
CA PRO A 309 12.72 7.05 15.23
C PRO A 309 11.46 7.91 15.32
N LYS A 310 11.19 8.75 14.34
CA LYS A 310 9.94 9.50 14.22
C LYS A 310 9.34 9.27 12.84
N GLN A 311 8.03 9.09 12.81
CA GLN A 311 7.29 8.92 11.57
C GLN A 311 5.94 9.64 11.68
N MET A 312 5.53 10.31 10.61
CA MET A 312 4.21 10.94 10.50
C MET A 312 3.40 10.18 9.46
N MET A 313 2.20 9.76 9.80
CA MET A 313 1.31 8.98 8.93
C MET A 313 0.00 9.73 8.75
N TYR A 314 -0.43 9.88 7.52
CA TYR A 314 -1.65 10.58 7.15
C TYR A 314 -2.67 9.53 6.71
N VAL A 315 -3.63 9.23 7.59
CA VAL A 315 -4.55 8.10 7.50
C VAL A 315 -5.92 8.60 7.06
N ALA A 316 -6.46 8.04 5.97
CA ALA A 316 -7.80 8.38 5.49
C ALA A 316 -8.87 8.06 6.54
N THR A 317 -9.91 8.90 6.62
CA THR A 317 -11.06 8.70 7.52
C THR A 317 -12.15 7.82 6.92
N ASP A 318 -11.94 7.29 5.71
CA ASP A 318 -12.83 6.34 5.05
C ASP A 318 -12.96 4.99 5.80
N GLU A 319 -13.81 4.09 5.31
CA GLU A 319 -14.02 2.78 5.97
C GLU A 319 -12.74 1.91 6.06
N HIS A 320 -11.75 2.11 5.18
CA HIS A 320 -10.50 1.35 5.20
C HIS A 320 -9.46 1.87 6.19
N ASN A 321 -9.52 3.15 6.54
CA ASN A 321 -8.49 3.85 7.32
C ASN A 321 -7.07 3.63 6.77
N GLY A 322 -6.91 3.80 5.47
CA GLY A 322 -5.62 3.56 4.84
C GLY A 322 -4.62 4.68 5.04
N ILE A 323 -3.38 4.35 5.32
CA ILE A 323 -2.27 5.29 5.29
C ILE A 323 -2.04 5.71 3.85
N MET A 324 -2.18 7.01 3.58
CA MET A 324 -2.04 7.60 2.24
C MET A 324 -0.63 8.14 2.01
N ILE A 325 -0.07 8.75 3.04
CA ILE A 325 1.27 9.35 3.04
C ILE A 325 1.97 8.99 4.35
N ARG A 326 3.29 8.80 4.30
CA ARG A 326 4.14 8.56 5.48
C ARG A 326 5.45 9.31 5.31
N ASP A 327 5.78 10.17 6.26
CA ASP A 327 7.02 10.91 6.33
C ASP A 327 7.96 10.31 7.37
N HIS A 328 9.24 10.11 7.02
CA HIS A 328 10.23 9.44 7.87
C HIS A 328 11.33 10.41 8.29
N TYR A 329 11.65 10.39 9.57
CA TYR A 329 12.66 11.26 10.16
C TYR A 329 13.81 10.44 10.75
N ASP A 330 15.02 10.94 10.60
CA ASP A 330 16.23 10.32 11.17
C ASP A 330 16.41 10.64 12.67
N GLY A 331 17.51 10.14 13.24
CA GLY A 331 17.84 10.36 14.65
C GLY A 331 18.17 11.82 15.03
N GLN A 332 18.40 12.69 14.06
CA GLN A 332 18.57 14.13 14.25
C GLN A 332 17.24 14.89 14.10
N GLY A 333 16.15 14.21 13.82
CA GLY A 333 14.83 14.79 13.57
C GLY A 333 14.68 15.41 12.19
N SER A 334 15.61 15.15 11.27
CA SER A 334 15.52 15.60 9.88
C SER A 334 14.60 14.67 9.08
N LEU A 335 13.72 15.27 8.27
CA LEU A 335 12.90 14.53 7.31
C LEU A 335 13.82 13.97 6.21
N VAL A 336 13.87 12.63 6.08
CA VAL A 336 14.78 11.95 5.15
C VAL A 336 14.09 11.24 4.01
N LYS A 337 12.86 10.75 4.24
CA LYS A 337 12.07 10.06 3.20
C LYS A 337 10.61 10.50 3.23
N HIS A 338 10.02 10.52 2.03
CA HIS A 338 8.60 10.78 1.81
C HIS A 338 7.99 9.60 1.06
N GLN A 339 7.07 8.89 1.69
CA GLN A 339 6.39 7.74 1.10
C GLN A 339 4.95 8.10 0.76
N VAL A 340 4.54 7.74 -0.46
CA VAL A 340 3.22 8.05 -1.02
C VAL A 340 2.58 6.75 -1.49
N GLY A 341 1.45 6.40 -0.88
CA GLY A 341 0.67 5.21 -1.26
C GLY A 341 -0.21 5.47 -2.47
N SER A 342 -0.46 4.45 -3.24
CA SER A 342 -1.40 4.50 -4.35
C SER A 342 -2.52 3.49 -4.13
N ARG A 343 -3.75 3.89 -4.43
CA ARG A 343 -4.94 3.04 -4.37
C ARG A 343 -5.78 3.24 -5.60
N ARG A 344 -6.40 2.18 -6.05
CA ARG A 344 -7.50 2.23 -7.01
C ARG A 344 -8.78 1.75 -6.34
N VAL A 345 -9.91 2.23 -6.80
CA VAL A 345 -11.24 1.88 -6.31
C VAL A 345 -11.88 0.98 -7.35
N ASP A 346 -12.28 -0.22 -7.00
CA ASP A 346 -12.96 -1.14 -7.92
C ASP A 346 -14.44 -0.74 -8.14
N GLY A 347 -15.11 -1.45 -9.03
CA GLY A 347 -16.52 -1.18 -9.35
C GLY A 347 -17.48 -1.35 -8.17
N SER A 348 -17.08 -2.02 -7.10
CA SER A 348 -17.85 -2.19 -5.85
C SER A 348 -17.57 -1.10 -4.82
N GLY A 349 -16.58 -0.26 -5.05
CA GLY A 349 -16.11 0.76 -4.12
C GLY A 349 -15.06 0.27 -3.13
N VAL A 350 -14.56 -0.96 -3.29
CA VAL A 350 -13.48 -1.48 -2.47
C VAL A 350 -12.16 -0.94 -2.98
N CYS A 351 -11.33 -0.46 -2.05
CA CYS A 351 -10.01 0.04 -2.41
C CYS A 351 -8.97 -1.07 -2.41
N GLN A 352 -8.20 -1.10 -3.49
CA GLN A 352 -7.08 -2.00 -3.66
C GLN A 352 -5.78 -1.18 -3.64
N PHE A 353 -4.78 -1.72 -2.96
CA PHE A 353 -3.44 -1.16 -2.96
C PHE A 353 -2.78 -1.36 -4.34
N ASN A 354 -2.23 -0.26 -4.87
CA ASN A 354 -1.65 -0.22 -6.22
C ASN A 354 -0.23 0.38 -6.22
N GLY A 355 0.56 0.01 -5.23
CA GLY A 355 1.95 0.44 -5.12
C GLY A 355 2.17 1.64 -4.21
N GLU A 356 3.44 1.84 -3.87
CA GLU A 356 3.92 2.97 -3.09
C GLU A 356 5.23 3.51 -3.63
N GLN A 357 5.34 4.83 -3.70
CA GLN A 357 6.57 5.54 -3.99
C GLN A 357 7.27 5.92 -2.68
N THR A 358 8.58 5.80 -2.63
CA THR A 358 9.43 6.41 -1.59
C THR A 358 10.46 7.31 -2.24
N ILE A 359 10.42 8.60 -1.95
CA ILE A 359 11.44 9.59 -2.31
C ILE A 359 12.47 9.62 -1.17
N ASP A 360 13.75 9.47 -1.51
CA ASP A 360 14.87 9.63 -0.59
C ASP A 360 15.55 10.96 -0.89
N PHE A 361 15.44 11.90 0.02
CA PHE A 361 15.96 13.25 -0.16
C PHE A 361 17.48 13.32 -0.09
N ALA A 362 18.12 12.39 0.63
CA ALA A 362 19.58 12.38 0.78
C ALA A 362 20.26 11.91 -0.52
N THR A 363 19.78 10.85 -1.11
CA THR A 363 20.32 10.31 -2.36
C THR A 363 19.69 10.94 -3.60
N ARG A 364 18.63 11.72 -3.44
CA ARG A 364 17.82 12.32 -4.52
C ARG A 364 17.31 11.26 -5.50
N SER A 365 16.99 10.08 -4.98
CA SER A 365 16.55 8.91 -5.72
C SER A 365 15.14 8.53 -5.25
N PHE A 366 14.45 7.72 -6.03
CA PHE A 366 13.19 7.16 -5.59
C PHE A 366 13.07 5.68 -5.93
N VAL A 367 12.20 5.00 -5.22
CA VAL A 367 11.66 3.70 -5.59
C VAL A 367 10.14 3.80 -5.63
N ILE A 368 9.53 3.20 -6.64
CA ILE A 368 8.13 2.80 -6.58
C ILE A 368 8.07 1.29 -6.58
N GLN A 369 7.37 0.71 -5.63
CA GLN A 369 7.31 -0.74 -5.42
C GLN A 369 5.88 -1.22 -5.31
N ASN A 370 5.70 -2.55 -5.40
CA ASN A 370 4.41 -3.21 -5.28
C ASN A 370 3.40 -2.78 -6.36
N THR A 371 3.90 -2.29 -7.51
CA THR A 371 3.05 -1.94 -8.63
C THR A 371 2.50 -3.19 -9.30
N LEU A 372 1.21 -3.15 -9.62
CA LEU A 372 0.56 -4.13 -10.46
C LEU A 372 0.85 -3.78 -11.91
N GLY A 373 1.27 -4.75 -12.71
CA GLY A 373 1.42 -4.55 -14.15
C GLY A 373 0.06 -4.42 -14.86
N PRO A 374 0.07 -4.03 -16.16
CA PRO A 374 -1.14 -4.02 -16.97
C PRO A 374 -1.81 -5.41 -17.02
N GLY A 375 -3.14 -5.46 -16.90
CA GLY A 375 -3.92 -6.70 -17.03
C GLY A 375 -4.08 -7.49 -15.73
N HIS A 376 -3.68 -6.96 -14.58
CA HIS A 376 -4.08 -7.46 -13.28
C HIS A 376 -5.45 -6.87 -12.91
N ASP A 377 -6.50 -7.39 -13.55
CA ASP A 377 -7.86 -7.31 -13.04
C ASP A 377 -8.04 -8.54 -12.13
N ASP A 378 -8.17 -8.29 -10.83
CA ASP A 378 -8.43 -9.32 -9.81
C ASP A 378 -9.85 -9.87 -9.92
#